data_783835154554d8ebcee459976e7142e2
#
_entry.id   783835154554d8ebcee459976e7142e2
#
_cell.length_a   1.000
_cell.length_b   1.000
_cell.length_c   1.000
_cell.angle_alpha   90.00
_cell.angle_beta   90.00
_cell.angle_gamma   90.00
#
_symmetry.space_group_name_H-M   'P 1'
#
loop_
_entity.id
_entity.type
_entity.pdbx_description
1 polymer ?
#
loop_
_entity_poly.entity_id
_entity_poly.type
_entity_poly.pdbx_seq_one_letter_code
_entity_poly.pdbx_strand_id
1 'polypeptide(L)'
;MPPRSSAILPPPTPPKRSSTRTAASQGSDADRARAEPLALLRALQRSLEPGEVVETFARSLREGYGVDGVAFDHPEFGRQWGAKGSHAFAARLKLDGAALGKLELYRQQAFGRRERTELSELAELLLHPLRNALTHACLQKQAFEDGLTGLLNRQALDRMLPRELAAAERQGQPLALVMIDLDLLKPINDTWGHAAGDRALQDVASAISRALRQSDLAFRVGGDEFMLLLPATDAEGARTVLARIRDMLAQGAVQPDAAPRSATDPRSITFSAGIAVSSAGIAAPDLIERADRAMYRAKHAGGNGDGVARRMRARPRTPDFAAERIAAKMAPR
;
A
#
# COMPACT_ATOMS: atom_id res chain seq x y z
N MET A 1 -82.12 18.52 60.17
CA MET A 1 -81.02 19.49 60.33
C MET A 1 -79.79 18.89 59.70
N PRO A 2 -79.29 19.36 58.61
CA PRO A 2 -78.05 18.91 58.02
C PRO A 2 -76.83 19.78 58.50
N PRO A 3 -75.65 19.24 58.60
CA PRO A 3 -74.48 19.95 59.16
C PRO A 3 -73.83 20.87 58.10
N ARG A 4 -73.16 21.90 58.58
CA ARG A 4 -72.55 23.02 57.89
C ARG A 4 -71.33 22.59 57.06
N SER A 5 -71.30 23.02 55.80
CA SER A 5 -70.18 22.95 54.90
C SER A 5 -69.07 23.92 55.35
N SER A 6 -67.89 23.41 55.62
CA SER A 6 -66.64 24.17 55.86
C SER A 6 -66.04 24.52 54.49
N ALA A 7 -65.97 25.81 54.19
CA ALA A 7 -65.25 26.36 53.04
C ALA A 7 -63.76 26.31 53.29
N ILE A 8 -63.04 25.56 52.45
CA ILE A 8 -61.56 25.54 52.42
C ILE A 8 -61.10 26.64 51.46
N LEU A 9 -60.35 27.62 52.00
CA LEU A 9 -59.68 28.64 51.24
C LEU A 9 -58.54 28.04 50.38
N PRO A 10 -58.34 28.48 49.13
CA PRO A 10 -57.22 28.03 48.32
C PRO A 10 -55.91 28.66 48.82
N PRO A 11 -54.75 27.93 48.60
CA PRO A 11 -53.46 28.41 49.03
C PRO A 11 -52.97 29.58 48.19
N PRO A 12 -52.08 30.47 48.72
CA PRO A 12 -51.59 31.63 48.04
C PRO A 12 -50.68 31.29 46.85
N THR A 13 -50.89 31.99 45.74
CA THR A 13 -50.10 31.91 44.50
C THR A 13 -48.68 32.39 44.76
N PRO A 14 -47.61 31.64 44.34
CA PRO A 14 -46.25 32.09 44.48
C PRO A 14 -45.96 33.25 43.47
N PRO A 15 -45.04 34.15 43.81
CA PRO A 15 -44.71 35.32 42.96
C PRO A 15 -44.05 34.87 41.66
N LYS A 16 -44.48 35.50 40.56
CA LYS A 16 -43.84 35.32 39.22
C LYS A 16 -42.39 35.76 39.27
N ARG A 17 -41.47 34.83 39.19
CA ARG A 17 -40.06 35.14 38.93
C ARG A 17 -39.91 35.66 37.51
N SER A 18 -39.49 36.90 37.37
CA SER A 18 -39.00 37.50 36.16
C SER A 18 -37.76 36.77 35.69
N SER A 19 -37.90 35.99 34.59
CA SER A 19 -36.77 35.37 33.92
C SER A 19 -36.01 36.42 33.09
N THR A 20 -35.10 37.14 33.70
CA THR A 20 -33.94 37.68 32.98
C THR A 20 -33.00 36.53 32.65
N ARG A 21 -33.29 35.83 31.56
CA ARG A 21 -32.33 34.88 30.96
C ARG A 21 -31.19 35.67 30.39
N THR A 22 -30.12 35.71 31.17
CA THR A 22 -28.78 36.14 30.76
C THR A 22 -28.38 35.27 29.56
N ALA A 23 -28.32 35.89 28.41
CA ALA A 23 -27.73 35.29 27.18
C ALA A 23 -26.20 35.34 27.33
N ALA A 24 -25.64 34.45 28.15
CA ALA A 24 -24.20 34.30 28.32
C ALA A 24 -23.86 32.90 28.75
N SER A 25 -24.00 31.89 27.89
CA SER A 25 -23.29 30.61 28.04
C SER A 25 -23.42 29.67 26.80
N GLN A 26 -23.65 30.19 25.60
CA GLN A 26 -23.58 29.39 24.40
C GLN A 26 -22.22 29.48 23.66
N GLY A 27 -21.25 30.23 24.20
CA GLY A 27 -19.91 30.36 23.64
C GLY A 27 -18.87 29.32 24.11
N SER A 28 -19.14 28.58 25.20
CA SER A 28 -18.10 27.78 25.85
C SER A 28 -17.99 26.32 25.41
N ASP A 29 -19.05 25.72 24.85
CA ASP A 29 -19.01 24.32 24.44
C ASP A 29 -18.53 24.14 22.99
N ALA A 30 -18.78 25.13 22.11
CA ALA A 30 -18.22 25.16 20.77
C ALA A 30 -16.68 25.48 20.74
N ASP A 31 -16.19 26.19 21.74
CA ASP A 31 -14.75 26.48 21.87
C ASP A 31 -13.93 25.30 22.44
N ARG A 32 -14.57 24.34 23.13
CA ARG A 32 -13.88 23.17 23.70
C ARG A 32 -13.67 22.01 22.71
N ALA A 33 -14.37 21.98 21.60
CA ALA A 33 -14.27 20.90 20.61
C ALA A 33 -13.26 21.19 19.49
N ARG A 34 -12.69 22.39 19.42
CA ARG A 34 -11.72 22.75 18.37
C ARG A 34 -10.39 22.02 18.60
N ALA A 35 -9.84 21.48 17.53
CA ALA A 35 -8.55 20.79 17.58
C ALA A 35 -7.48 21.73 18.15
N GLU A 36 -6.91 21.36 19.29
CA GLU A 36 -5.79 22.09 19.88
C GLU A 36 -4.58 22.02 18.90
N PRO A 37 -4.07 23.14 18.37
CA PRO A 37 -3.06 23.13 17.31
C PRO A 37 -1.81 22.29 17.66
N LEU A 38 -1.38 22.33 18.92
CA LEU A 38 -0.21 21.57 19.39
C LEU A 38 -0.48 20.07 19.44
N ALA A 39 -1.67 19.67 19.87
CA ALA A 39 -2.08 18.25 19.89
C ALA A 39 -2.19 17.69 18.48
N LEU A 40 -2.77 18.47 17.54
CA LEU A 40 -2.85 18.14 16.13
C LEU A 40 -1.44 17.97 15.54
N LEU A 41 -0.54 18.95 15.72
CA LEU A 41 0.82 18.88 15.20
C LEU A 41 1.56 17.63 15.71
N ARG A 42 1.45 17.32 17.01
CA ARG A 42 2.04 16.10 17.59
C ARG A 42 1.45 14.82 16.95
N ALA A 43 0.16 14.82 16.65
CA ALA A 43 -0.49 13.67 16.01
C ALA A 43 -0.01 13.49 14.57
N LEU A 44 0.13 14.59 13.82
CA LEU A 44 0.60 14.56 12.42
C LEU A 44 2.06 14.09 12.28
N GLN A 45 2.89 14.29 13.31
CA GLN A 45 4.30 13.87 13.30
C GLN A 45 4.52 12.38 13.64
N ARG A 46 3.46 11.63 13.98
CA ARG A 46 3.59 10.21 14.36
C ARG A 46 3.76 9.27 13.19
N SER A 47 3.40 9.69 11.98
CA SER A 47 3.50 8.85 10.79
C SER A 47 4.32 9.55 9.71
N LEU A 48 5.00 8.74 8.90
CA LEU A 48 5.68 9.12 7.67
C LEU A 48 4.94 8.60 6.41
N GLU A 49 3.73 8.06 6.59
CA GLU A 49 2.84 7.65 5.50
C GLU A 49 1.94 8.83 5.10
N PRO A 50 2.00 9.32 3.85
CA PRO A 50 1.21 10.49 3.42
C PRO A 50 -0.29 10.33 3.66
N GLY A 51 -0.83 9.12 3.38
CA GLY A 51 -2.23 8.80 3.61
C GLY A 51 -2.64 8.89 5.08
N GLU A 52 -1.84 8.39 6.01
CA GLU A 52 -2.11 8.44 7.45
C GLU A 52 -2.00 9.86 8.00
N VAL A 53 -1.05 10.65 7.51
CA VAL A 53 -0.89 12.06 7.91
C VAL A 53 -2.15 12.85 7.53
N VAL A 54 -2.62 12.71 6.27
CA VAL A 54 -3.83 13.42 5.82
C VAL A 54 -5.09 12.86 6.51
N GLU A 55 -5.20 11.56 6.74
CA GLU A 55 -6.32 10.96 7.47
C GLU A 55 -6.40 11.45 8.92
N THR A 56 -5.27 11.55 9.61
CA THR A 56 -5.20 12.11 10.96
C THR A 56 -5.67 13.55 10.99
N PHE A 57 -5.24 14.36 10.02
CA PHE A 57 -5.71 15.72 9.84
C PHE A 57 -7.22 15.79 9.56
N ALA A 58 -7.71 14.96 8.62
CA ALA A 58 -9.12 14.88 8.27
C ALA A 58 -10.00 14.52 9.48
N ARG A 59 -9.57 13.58 10.30
CA ARG A 59 -10.27 13.16 11.52
C ARG A 59 -10.40 14.31 12.51
N SER A 60 -9.31 15.04 12.77
CA SER A 60 -9.34 16.18 13.68
C SER A 60 -10.26 17.32 13.19
N LEU A 61 -10.34 17.54 11.88
CA LEU A 61 -11.26 18.53 11.31
C LEU A 61 -12.72 18.10 11.38
N ARG A 62 -13.01 16.84 11.20
CA ARG A 62 -14.37 16.29 11.33
C ARG A 62 -14.90 16.46 12.76
N GLU A 63 -14.08 16.17 13.74
CA GLU A 63 -14.42 16.28 15.17
C GLU A 63 -14.55 17.73 15.63
N GLY A 64 -13.66 18.63 15.16
CA GLY A 64 -13.58 20.02 15.66
C GLY A 64 -14.40 21.01 14.86
N TYR A 65 -14.65 20.80 13.56
CA TYR A 65 -15.24 21.77 12.64
C TYR A 65 -16.51 21.28 11.92
N GLY A 66 -17.01 20.10 12.28
CA GLY A 66 -18.20 19.52 11.63
C GLY A 66 -18.01 19.32 10.12
N VAL A 67 -16.83 18.94 9.69
CA VAL A 67 -16.51 18.64 8.29
C VAL A 67 -17.02 17.25 7.96
N ASP A 68 -17.87 17.10 6.93
CA ASP A 68 -18.47 15.83 6.50
C ASP A 68 -17.47 14.98 5.68
N GLY A 69 -16.60 15.65 4.92
CA GLY A 69 -15.61 14.98 4.09
C GLY A 69 -14.37 15.81 3.83
N VAL A 70 -13.28 15.13 3.54
CA VAL A 70 -11.99 15.70 3.18
C VAL A 70 -11.48 15.00 1.94
N ALA A 71 -11.02 15.77 0.94
CA ALA A 71 -10.30 15.23 -0.22
C ALA A 71 -8.89 15.84 -0.25
N PHE A 72 -7.92 14.98 -0.49
CA PHE A 72 -6.56 15.37 -0.78
C PHE A 72 -6.22 14.97 -2.21
N ASP A 73 -5.91 15.95 -3.03
CA ASP A 73 -5.54 15.79 -4.44
C ASP A 73 -4.02 15.87 -4.57
N HIS A 74 -3.43 14.73 -4.91
CA HIS A 74 -2.00 14.58 -5.19
C HIS A 74 -1.82 13.47 -6.24
N PRO A 75 -0.91 13.59 -7.22
CA PRO A 75 -0.77 12.64 -8.32
C PRO A 75 -0.60 11.16 -7.89
N GLU A 76 0.12 10.91 -6.81
CA GLU A 76 0.41 9.55 -6.33
C GLU A 76 -0.36 9.16 -5.06
N PHE A 77 -0.79 10.13 -4.25
CA PHE A 77 -1.35 9.88 -2.90
C PHE A 77 -2.73 10.49 -2.69
N GLY A 78 -3.42 10.84 -3.80
CA GLY A 78 -4.76 11.44 -3.73
C GLY A 78 -5.77 10.47 -3.09
N ARG A 79 -6.52 10.96 -2.09
CA ARG A 79 -7.57 10.20 -1.38
C ARG A 79 -8.72 11.10 -0.94
N GLN A 80 -9.86 10.46 -0.73
CA GLN A 80 -11.05 11.10 -0.17
C GLN A 80 -11.53 10.33 1.06
N TRP A 81 -11.89 11.06 2.11
CA TRP A 81 -12.50 10.55 3.35
C TRP A 81 -13.84 11.23 3.58
N GLY A 82 -14.86 10.48 3.94
CA GLY A 82 -16.22 10.97 4.16
C GLY A 82 -16.96 11.36 2.88
N ALA A 83 -18.07 12.10 3.03
CA ALA A 83 -18.96 12.48 1.95
C ALA A 83 -18.66 13.89 1.43
N LYS A 84 -18.94 14.14 0.14
CA LYS A 84 -18.95 15.50 -0.40
C LYS A 84 -20.20 16.23 0.10
N GLY A 85 -20.01 17.41 0.68
CA GLY A 85 -21.10 18.32 1.09
C GLY A 85 -21.40 19.36 0.03
N SER A 86 -22.44 20.18 0.29
CA SER A 86 -22.88 21.26 -0.62
C SER A 86 -21.90 22.44 -0.65
N HIS A 87 -21.08 22.60 0.37
CA HIS A 87 -20.11 23.68 0.50
C HIS A 87 -18.69 23.15 0.65
N ALA A 88 -17.74 23.79 -0.01
CA ALA A 88 -16.34 23.42 0.02
C ALA A 88 -15.46 24.60 0.51
N PHE A 89 -14.40 24.21 1.24
CA PHE A 89 -13.24 25.04 1.48
C PHE A 89 -12.04 24.38 0.83
N ALA A 90 -11.24 25.10 0.05
CA ALA A 90 -10.08 24.56 -0.63
C ALA A 90 -8.81 25.32 -0.24
N ALA A 91 -7.75 24.58 0.09
CA ALA A 91 -6.42 25.10 0.36
C ALA A 91 -5.41 24.44 -0.58
N ARG A 92 -4.57 25.24 -1.23
CA ARG A 92 -3.41 24.77 -1.98
C ARG A 92 -2.24 24.65 -1.01
N LEU A 93 -1.75 23.43 -0.83
CA LEU A 93 -0.63 23.16 0.07
C LEU A 93 0.67 23.39 -0.69
N LYS A 94 1.41 24.42 -0.30
CA LYS A 94 2.72 24.77 -0.87
C LYS A 94 3.70 25.05 0.24
N LEU A 95 4.92 24.55 0.12
CA LEU A 95 6.01 24.81 1.06
C LEU A 95 7.31 25.06 0.28
N ASP A 96 8.00 26.15 0.56
CA ASP A 96 9.25 26.54 -0.12
C ASP A 96 9.15 26.52 -1.66
N GLY A 97 8.00 26.95 -2.20
CA GLY A 97 7.72 26.95 -3.63
C GLY A 97 7.26 25.62 -4.22
N ALA A 98 7.44 24.49 -3.52
CA ALA A 98 7.00 23.18 -3.94
C ALA A 98 5.50 22.98 -3.68
N ALA A 99 4.78 22.42 -4.66
CA ALA A 99 3.38 22.05 -4.49
C ALA A 99 3.30 20.68 -3.81
N LEU A 100 2.64 20.61 -2.65
CA LEU A 100 2.42 19.38 -1.90
C LEU A 100 1.04 18.77 -2.18
N GLY A 101 0.19 19.44 -2.95
CA GLY A 101 -1.15 19.00 -3.29
C GLY A 101 -2.23 20.04 -2.99
N LYS A 102 -3.50 19.61 -3.08
CA LYS A 102 -4.68 20.41 -2.79
C LYS A 102 -5.53 19.71 -1.76
N LEU A 103 -5.92 20.44 -0.73
CA LEU A 103 -6.86 19.96 0.29
C LEU A 103 -8.24 20.57 0.04
N GLU A 104 -9.28 19.76 0.06
CA GLU A 104 -10.67 20.20 -0.01
C GLU A 104 -11.46 19.66 1.17
N LEU A 105 -12.16 20.54 1.87
CA LEU A 105 -13.02 20.19 3.00
C LEU A 105 -14.47 20.42 2.61
N TYR A 106 -15.33 19.46 2.91
CA TYR A 106 -16.74 19.48 2.53
C TYR A 106 -17.66 19.42 3.75
N ARG A 107 -18.73 20.21 3.74
CA ARG A 107 -19.85 20.10 4.69
C ARG A 107 -21.16 20.64 4.11
N GLN A 108 -22.27 20.42 4.82
CA GLN A 108 -23.60 20.89 4.36
C GLN A 108 -23.80 22.38 4.60
N GLN A 109 -23.14 22.99 5.57
CA GLN A 109 -23.25 24.41 5.91
C GLN A 109 -22.08 25.22 5.33
N ALA A 110 -22.35 26.47 4.98
CA ALA A 110 -21.29 27.36 4.47
C ALA A 110 -20.22 27.64 5.53
N PHE A 111 -18.97 27.70 5.11
CA PHE A 111 -17.85 28.09 5.96
C PHE A 111 -17.85 29.59 6.19
N GLY A 112 -17.93 30.02 7.45
CA GLY A 112 -17.85 31.42 7.84
C GLY A 112 -16.46 32.02 7.61
N ARG A 113 -16.36 33.36 7.58
CA ARG A 113 -15.09 34.04 7.33
C ARG A 113 -14.02 33.68 8.37
N ARG A 114 -14.37 33.68 9.66
CA ARG A 114 -13.48 33.29 10.75
C ARG A 114 -13.02 31.85 10.65
N GLU A 115 -13.94 30.93 10.37
CA GLU A 115 -13.61 29.52 10.20
C GLU A 115 -12.65 29.28 9.03
N ARG A 116 -12.82 30.01 7.91
CA ARG A 116 -11.90 29.91 6.77
C ARG A 116 -10.48 30.33 7.14
N THR A 117 -10.33 31.36 7.99
CA THR A 117 -9.03 31.77 8.48
C THR A 117 -8.41 30.71 9.37
N GLU A 118 -9.17 30.20 10.34
CA GLU A 118 -8.73 29.13 11.25
C GLU A 118 -8.37 27.84 10.48
N LEU A 119 -9.16 27.45 9.48
CA LEU A 119 -8.87 26.29 8.64
C LEU A 119 -7.62 26.49 7.77
N SER A 120 -7.35 27.72 7.34
CA SER A 120 -6.10 28.04 6.62
C SER A 120 -4.89 27.91 7.54
N GLU A 121 -4.95 28.43 8.76
CA GLU A 121 -3.90 28.30 9.77
C GLU A 121 -3.64 26.83 10.16
N LEU A 122 -4.71 26.03 10.30
CA LEU A 122 -4.57 24.60 10.55
C LEU A 122 -3.95 23.86 9.35
N ALA A 123 -4.31 24.24 8.11
CA ALA A 123 -3.71 23.65 6.92
C ALA A 123 -2.20 23.95 6.82
N GLU A 124 -1.73 25.06 7.38
CA GLU A 124 -0.29 25.36 7.48
C GLU A 124 0.45 24.37 8.39
N LEU A 125 -0.20 23.90 9.48
CA LEU A 125 0.39 22.88 10.36
C LEU A 125 0.61 21.54 9.64
N LEU A 126 -0.15 21.24 8.59
CA LEU A 126 -0.01 20.03 7.79
C LEU A 126 1.23 20.07 6.88
N LEU A 127 1.71 21.26 6.47
CA LEU A 127 2.71 21.40 5.41
C LEU A 127 4.01 20.63 5.69
N HIS A 128 4.62 20.83 6.85
CA HIS A 128 5.89 20.15 7.18
C HIS A 128 5.73 18.65 7.40
N PRO A 129 4.76 18.13 8.19
CA PRO A 129 4.52 16.70 8.30
C PRO A 129 4.24 16.04 6.96
N LEU A 130 3.41 16.65 6.11
CA LEU A 130 3.08 16.13 4.79
C LEU A 130 4.29 16.11 3.87
N ARG A 131 5.08 17.19 3.80
CA ARG A 131 6.33 17.21 3.03
C ARG A 131 7.27 16.10 3.46
N ASN A 132 7.47 15.91 4.77
CA ASN A 132 8.34 14.86 5.29
C ASN A 132 7.82 13.46 4.89
N ALA A 133 6.52 13.23 4.99
CA ALA A 133 5.89 11.98 4.58
C ALA A 133 6.03 11.73 3.07
N LEU A 134 5.76 12.73 2.23
CA LEU A 134 5.92 12.63 0.77
C LEU A 134 7.39 12.38 0.38
N THR A 135 8.34 13.09 1.01
CA THR A 135 9.77 12.87 0.78
C THR A 135 10.18 11.46 1.18
N HIS A 136 9.72 10.97 2.34
CA HIS A 136 10.00 9.60 2.79
C HIS A 136 9.42 8.55 1.84
N ALA A 137 8.16 8.72 1.40
CA ALA A 137 7.53 7.82 0.44
C ALA A 137 8.28 7.81 -0.91
N CYS A 138 8.72 8.98 -1.40
CA CYS A 138 9.53 9.08 -2.61
C CYS A 138 10.87 8.35 -2.47
N LEU A 139 11.57 8.55 -1.34
CA LEU A 139 12.84 7.86 -1.07
C LEU A 139 12.65 6.35 -0.94
N GLN A 140 11.58 5.90 -0.30
CA GLN A 140 11.25 4.48 -0.22
C GLN A 140 10.98 3.89 -1.61
N LYS A 141 10.20 4.61 -2.44
CA LYS A 141 9.93 4.19 -3.81
C LYS A 141 11.24 4.04 -4.60
N GLN A 142 12.11 5.05 -4.56
CA GLN A 142 13.43 5.00 -5.21
C GLN A 142 14.32 3.87 -4.68
N ALA A 143 14.23 3.54 -3.38
CA ALA A 143 15.02 2.48 -2.78
C ALA A 143 14.51 1.06 -3.12
N PHE A 144 13.22 0.87 -3.38
CA PHE A 144 12.60 -0.45 -3.52
C PHE A 144 11.95 -0.73 -4.87
N GLU A 145 11.88 0.24 -5.79
CA GLU A 145 11.36 0.04 -7.15
C GLU A 145 12.49 0.08 -8.19
N ASP A 146 12.30 -0.63 -9.29
CA ASP A 146 13.15 -0.56 -10.49
C ASP A 146 12.71 0.62 -11.35
N GLY A 147 13.62 1.54 -11.63
CA GLY A 147 13.32 2.80 -12.33
C GLY A 147 12.86 2.65 -13.77
N LEU A 148 13.14 1.51 -14.44
CA LEU A 148 12.72 1.26 -15.82
C LEU A 148 11.32 0.65 -15.89
N THR A 149 11.05 -0.31 -15.02
CA THR A 149 9.85 -1.16 -15.11
C THR A 149 8.76 -0.81 -14.09
N GLY A 150 9.10 -0.08 -13.01
CA GLY A 150 8.19 0.23 -11.92
C GLY A 150 7.85 -0.98 -11.02
N LEU A 151 8.42 -2.15 -11.28
CA LEU A 151 8.32 -3.31 -10.39
C LEU A 151 9.23 -3.12 -9.16
N LEU A 152 9.03 -3.94 -8.15
CA LEU A 152 9.95 -3.98 -7.02
C LEU A 152 11.35 -4.43 -7.48
N ASN A 153 12.39 -3.92 -6.83
CA ASN A 153 13.77 -4.26 -7.16
C ASN A 153 14.32 -5.40 -6.29
N ARG A 154 15.57 -5.78 -6.50
CA ARG A 154 16.27 -6.82 -5.75
C ARG A 154 16.29 -6.57 -4.24
N GLN A 155 16.47 -5.32 -3.82
CA GLN A 155 16.48 -4.94 -2.41
C GLN A 155 15.13 -5.22 -1.73
N ALA A 156 14.04 -4.94 -2.45
CA ALA A 156 12.69 -5.26 -1.98
C ALA A 156 12.51 -6.78 -1.81
N LEU A 157 12.96 -7.58 -2.77
CA LEU A 157 12.91 -9.05 -2.68
C LEU A 157 13.63 -9.57 -1.44
N ASP A 158 14.89 -9.13 -1.22
CA ASP A 158 15.72 -9.58 -0.10
C ASP A 158 15.07 -9.26 1.27
N ARG A 159 14.30 -8.17 1.33
CA ARG A 159 13.55 -7.77 2.53
C ARG A 159 12.22 -8.52 2.70
N MET A 160 11.49 -8.76 1.62
CA MET A 160 10.11 -9.26 1.66
C MET A 160 10.04 -10.79 1.67
N LEU A 161 10.88 -11.49 0.90
CA LEU A 161 10.84 -12.95 0.80
C LEU A 161 10.95 -13.67 2.15
N PRO A 162 11.86 -13.32 3.08
CA PRO A 162 11.90 -13.98 4.39
C PRO A 162 10.60 -13.79 5.22
N ARG A 163 9.94 -12.65 5.08
CA ARG A 163 8.69 -12.33 5.78
C ARG A 163 7.53 -13.15 5.24
N GLU A 164 7.41 -13.24 3.92
CA GLU A 164 6.38 -14.03 3.25
C GLU A 164 6.57 -15.52 3.50
N LEU A 165 7.81 -16.03 3.52
CA LEU A 165 8.09 -17.41 3.93
C LEU A 165 7.61 -17.70 5.36
N ALA A 166 7.95 -16.82 6.30
CA ALA A 166 7.51 -16.99 7.68
C ALA A 166 5.98 -16.86 7.83
N ALA A 167 5.32 -16.02 7.03
CA ALA A 167 3.87 -15.91 7.00
C ALA A 167 3.21 -17.18 6.44
N ALA A 168 3.71 -17.70 5.32
CA ALA A 168 3.23 -18.93 4.70
C ALA A 168 3.38 -20.14 5.64
N GLU A 169 4.52 -20.26 6.35
CA GLU A 169 4.75 -21.32 7.32
C GLU A 169 3.76 -21.26 8.50
N ARG A 170 3.54 -20.06 9.07
CA ARG A 170 2.57 -19.88 10.16
C ARG A 170 1.13 -20.21 9.75
N GLN A 171 0.76 -19.90 8.50
CA GLN A 171 -0.58 -20.12 7.97
C GLN A 171 -0.77 -21.54 7.42
N GLY A 172 0.30 -22.34 7.28
CA GLY A 172 0.27 -23.64 6.64
C GLY A 172 -0.08 -23.57 5.15
N GLN A 173 0.16 -22.42 4.49
CA GLN A 173 -0.17 -22.19 3.10
C GLN A 173 1.08 -22.32 2.22
N PRO A 174 0.94 -22.81 0.97
CA PRO A 174 2.06 -22.82 0.04
C PRO A 174 2.44 -21.41 -0.38
N LEU A 175 3.73 -21.18 -0.64
CA LEU A 175 4.25 -19.96 -1.26
C LEU A 175 5.05 -20.39 -2.49
N ALA A 176 4.65 -19.93 -3.67
CA ALA A 176 5.43 -20.16 -4.88
C ALA A 176 6.36 -18.97 -5.16
N LEU A 177 7.62 -19.27 -5.43
CA LEU A 177 8.60 -18.37 -5.99
C LEU A 177 8.83 -18.77 -7.45
N VAL A 178 8.66 -17.81 -8.35
CA VAL A 178 8.89 -18.00 -9.77
C VAL A 178 10.06 -17.12 -10.19
N MET A 179 11.07 -17.70 -10.85
CA MET A 179 12.13 -16.97 -11.53
C MET A 179 11.83 -16.96 -13.02
N ILE A 180 11.97 -15.81 -13.65
CA ILE A 180 11.69 -15.56 -15.07
C ILE A 180 12.95 -14.92 -15.68
N ASP A 181 13.34 -15.38 -16.85
CA ASP A 181 14.43 -14.82 -17.64
C ASP A 181 13.95 -14.64 -19.09
N LEU A 182 14.13 -13.43 -19.64
CA LEU A 182 13.72 -13.15 -21.00
C LEU A 182 14.61 -13.89 -22.01
N ASP A 183 13.97 -14.61 -22.90
CA ASP A 183 14.68 -15.18 -24.04
C ASP A 183 14.96 -14.06 -25.06
N LEU A 184 16.14 -14.05 -25.66
CA LEU A 184 16.49 -13.20 -26.81
C LEU A 184 16.53 -11.66 -26.53
N LEU A 185 16.63 -11.19 -25.29
CA LEU A 185 16.78 -9.74 -25.03
C LEU A 185 18.06 -9.19 -25.67
N LYS A 186 19.17 -9.93 -25.63
CA LYS A 186 20.41 -9.53 -26.28
C LYS A 186 20.28 -9.36 -27.80
N PRO A 187 19.74 -10.34 -28.56
CA PRO A 187 19.42 -10.14 -29.98
C PRO A 187 18.53 -8.94 -30.28
N ILE A 188 17.55 -8.63 -29.42
CA ILE A 188 16.71 -7.44 -29.56
C ILE A 188 17.56 -6.17 -29.45
N ASN A 189 18.41 -6.09 -28.43
CA ASN A 189 19.32 -4.97 -28.24
C ASN A 189 20.30 -4.80 -29.40
N ASP A 190 20.91 -5.91 -29.85
CA ASP A 190 21.91 -5.90 -30.92
C ASP A 190 21.32 -5.48 -32.29
N THR A 191 20.02 -5.80 -32.50
CA THR A 191 19.35 -5.51 -33.79
C THR A 191 18.65 -4.14 -33.84
N TRP A 192 17.99 -3.74 -32.70
CA TRP A 192 17.14 -2.52 -32.69
C TRP A 192 17.56 -1.51 -31.61
N GLY A 193 18.70 -1.74 -30.96
CA GLY A 193 19.27 -0.86 -29.94
C GLY A 193 18.61 -1.01 -28.55
N HIS A 194 19.29 -0.46 -27.54
CA HIS A 194 18.88 -0.58 -26.13
C HIS A 194 17.48 -0.03 -25.85
N ALA A 195 17.03 1.01 -26.55
CA ALA A 195 15.68 1.54 -26.38
C ALA A 195 14.58 0.53 -26.76
N ALA A 196 14.87 -0.42 -27.67
CA ALA A 196 13.94 -1.49 -28.00
C ALA A 196 13.94 -2.58 -26.90
N GLY A 197 15.09 -2.90 -26.33
CA GLY A 197 15.18 -3.79 -25.19
C GLY A 197 14.51 -3.22 -23.93
N ASP A 198 14.68 -1.94 -23.67
CA ASP A 198 13.99 -1.25 -22.56
C ASP A 198 12.47 -1.33 -22.70
N ARG A 199 11.94 -1.13 -23.91
CA ARG A 199 10.51 -1.32 -24.19
C ARG A 199 10.08 -2.77 -23.99
N ALA A 200 10.89 -3.75 -24.43
CA ALA A 200 10.59 -5.16 -24.20
C ALA A 200 10.50 -5.48 -22.70
N LEU A 201 11.40 -4.96 -21.87
CA LEU A 201 11.38 -5.10 -20.42
C LEU A 201 10.13 -4.44 -19.80
N GLN A 202 9.75 -3.25 -20.26
CA GLN A 202 8.53 -2.57 -19.83
C GLN A 202 7.26 -3.33 -20.22
N ASP A 203 7.22 -3.92 -21.41
CA ASP A 203 6.11 -4.74 -21.89
C ASP A 203 5.93 -5.97 -21.01
N VAL A 204 7.01 -6.67 -20.69
CA VAL A 204 6.97 -7.82 -19.78
C VAL A 204 6.53 -7.41 -18.38
N ALA A 205 7.06 -6.33 -17.83
CA ALA A 205 6.68 -5.84 -16.51
C ALA A 205 5.18 -5.47 -16.44
N SER A 206 4.66 -4.84 -17.49
CA SER A 206 3.24 -4.52 -17.60
C SER A 206 2.36 -5.78 -17.69
N ALA A 207 2.76 -6.77 -18.49
CA ALA A 207 2.06 -8.06 -18.57
C ALA A 207 2.07 -8.79 -17.21
N ILE A 208 3.20 -8.81 -16.52
CA ILE A 208 3.32 -9.35 -15.16
C ILE A 208 2.36 -8.63 -14.22
N SER A 209 2.43 -7.30 -14.12
CA SER A 209 1.59 -6.52 -13.20
C SER A 209 0.09 -6.74 -13.42
N ARG A 210 -0.34 -6.87 -14.68
CA ARG A 210 -1.75 -7.13 -15.03
C ARG A 210 -2.19 -8.57 -14.75
N ALA A 211 -1.26 -9.52 -14.79
CA ALA A 211 -1.55 -10.92 -14.50
C ALA A 211 -1.62 -11.24 -13.02
N LEU A 212 -1.06 -10.43 -12.16
CA LEU A 212 -0.97 -10.65 -10.72
C LEU A 212 -2.21 -10.15 -9.96
N ARG A 213 -2.46 -10.76 -8.80
CA ARG A 213 -3.44 -10.32 -7.82
C ARG A 213 -2.80 -9.28 -6.90
N GLN A 214 -3.61 -8.58 -6.12
CA GLN A 214 -3.13 -7.60 -5.13
C GLN A 214 -2.21 -8.20 -4.06
N SER A 215 -2.35 -9.49 -3.76
CA SER A 215 -1.50 -10.22 -2.81
C SER A 215 -0.16 -10.66 -3.36
N ASP A 216 -0.02 -10.67 -4.69
CA ASP A 216 1.15 -11.19 -5.37
C ASP A 216 2.19 -10.07 -5.55
N LEU A 217 3.47 -10.42 -5.53
CA LEU A 217 4.55 -9.45 -5.65
C LEU A 217 5.42 -9.79 -6.86
N ALA A 218 5.82 -8.75 -7.60
CA ALA A 218 6.71 -8.87 -8.74
C ALA A 218 7.95 -8.01 -8.56
N PHE A 219 9.09 -8.57 -8.94
CA PHE A 219 10.40 -7.96 -8.78
C PHE A 219 11.19 -8.04 -10.10
N ARG A 220 11.95 -7.00 -10.39
CA ARG A 220 13.05 -7.08 -11.35
C ARG A 220 14.35 -7.18 -10.58
N VAL A 221 15.07 -8.29 -10.74
CA VAL A 221 16.25 -8.62 -9.91
C VAL A 221 17.57 -8.56 -10.67
N GLY A 222 17.50 -8.50 -11.99
CA GLY A 222 18.64 -8.42 -12.90
C GLY A 222 18.28 -7.66 -14.17
N GLY A 223 19.16 -7.67 -15.17
CA GLY A 223 18.94 -7.01 -16.46
C GLY A 223 17.70 -7.51 -17.17
N ASP A 224 17.58 -8.82 -17.34
CA ASP A 224 16.51 -9.57 -18.02
C ASP A 224 15.77 -10.54 -17.07
N GLU A 225 16.05 -10.48 -15.78
CA GLU A 225 15.54 -11.39 -14.78
C GLU A 225 14.44 -10.76 -13.93
N PHE A 226 13.32 -11.47 -13.82
CA PHE A 226 12.19 -11.12 -12.96
C PHE A 226 11.91 -12.23 -11.95
N MET A 227 11.33 -11.87 -10.83
CA MET A 227 10.84 -12.83 -9.84
C MET A 227 9.39 -12.52 -9.45
N LEU A 228 8.60 -13.58 -9.26
CA LEU A 228 7.25 -13.46 -8.72
C LEU A 228 7.19 -14.18 -7.37
N LEU A 229 6.54 -13.57 -6.41
CA LEU A 229 6.26 -14.17 -5.11
C LEU A 229 4.74 -14.27 -4.96
N LEU A 230 4.25 -15.50 -4.93
CA LEU A 230 2.83 -15.83 -5.02
C LEU A 230 2.36 -16.52 -3.73
N PRO A 231 1.82 -15.76 -2.76
CA PRO A 231 1.26 -16.33 -1.53
C PRO A 231 0.07 -17.26 -1.81
N ALA A 232 -0.12 -18.25 -0.95
CA ALA A 232 -1.19 -19.25 -1.04
C ALA A 232 -1.32 -19.89 -2.43
N THR A 233 -0.18 -20.12 -3.11
CA THR A 233 -0.11 -20.61 -4.50
C THR A 233 0.86 -21.78 -4.57
N ASP A 234 0.41 -22.87 -5.18
CA ASP A 234 1.21 -24.05 -5.49
C ASP A 234 1.85 -23.98 -6.89
N ALA A 235 2.48 -25.06 -7.32
CA ALA A 235 3.15 -25.10 -8.63
C ALA A 235 2.17 -24.97 -9.81
N GLU A 236 0.96 -25.49 -9.69
CA GLU A 236 -0.04 -25.43 -10.76
C GLU A 236 -0.66 -24.03 -10.86
N GLY A 237 -0.95 -23.42 -9.71
CA GLY A 237 -1.36 -22.01 -9.65
C GLY A 237 -0.31 -21.07 -10.25
N ALA A 238 0.98 -21.32 -9.97
CA ALA A 238 2.06 -20.56 -10.57
C ALA A 238 2.13 -20.73 -12.10
N ARG A 239 1.94 -21.92 -12.63
CA ARG A 239 1.85 -22.17 -14.08
C ARG A 239 0.69 -21.39 -14.72
N THR A 240 -0.46 -21.35 -14.05
CA THR A 240 -1.62 -20.60 -14.52
C THR A 240 -1.30 -19.10 -14.64
N VAL A 241 -0.54 -18.54 -13.69
CA VAL A 241 -0.06 -17.14 -13.77
C VAL A 241 0.88 -16.96 -14.96
N LEU A 242 1.86 -17.85 -15.14
CA LEU A 242 2.80 -17.79 -16.27
C LEU A 242 2.09 -17.91 -17.62
N ALA A 243 1.09 -18.76 -17.75
CA ALA A 243 0.29 -18.90 -18.97
C ALA A 243 -0.41 -17.56 -19.30
N ARG A 244 -1.04 -16.90 -18.31
CA ARG A 244 -1.67 -15.58 -18.52
C ARG A 244 -0.67 -14.53 -18.98
N ILE A 245 0.54 -14.52 -18.40
CA ILE A 245 1.58 -13.57 -18.83
C ILE A 245 1.96 -13.81 -20.28
N ARG A 246 2.17 -15.08 -20.69
CA ARG A 246 2.46 -15.43 -22.10
C ARG A 246 1.36 -15.03 -23.04
N ASP A 247 0.11 -15.29 -22.67
CA ASP A 247 -1.05 -14.92 -23.50
C ASP A 247 -1.13 -13.41 -23.72
N MET A 248 -0.88 -12.62 -22.66
CA MET A 248 -0.85 -11.15 -22.76
C MET A 248 0.28 -10.65 -23.67
N LEU A 249 1.46 -11.25 -23.58
CA LEU A 249 2.59 -10.90 -24.44
C LEU A 249 2.33 -11.30 -25.90
N ALA A 250 1.75 -12.48 -26.15
CA ALA A 250 1.42 -12.96 -27.49
C ALA A 250 0.35 -12.09 -28.18
N GLN A 251 -0.62 -11.59 -27.42
CA GLN A 251 -1.69 -10.73 -27.94
C GLN A 251 -1.23 -9.29 -28.21
N GLY A 252 0.01 -8.94 -27.88
CA GLY A 252 0.49 -7.56 -28.02
C GLY A 252 -0.28 -6.55 -27.15
N ALA A 253 -0.98 -7.03 -26.10
CA ALA A 253 -1.94 -6.27 -25.29
C ALA A 253 -1.32 -5.11 -24.49
N VAL A 254 -0.03 -4.86 -24.63
CA VAL A 254 0.70 -3.85 -23.85
C VAL A 254 0.80 -2.50 -24.58
N GLN A 255 0.58 -2.44 -25.90
CA GLN A 255 0.50 -1.17 -26.63
C GLN A 255 -0.75 -1.13 -27.51
N PRO A 256 -1.71 -0.20 -27.27
CA PRO A 256 -2.93 -0.06 -28.05
C PRO A 256 -2.69 0.27 -29.55
N ASP A 257 -1.52 0.86 -29.88
CA ASP A 257 -1.19 1.37 -31.21
C ASP A 257 -0.21 0.48 -32.00
N ALA A 258 0.21 -0.68 -31.47
CA ALA A 258 1.12 -1.57 -32.16
C ALA A 258 0.33 -2.62 -32.96
N ALA A 259 0.69 -2.79 -34.24
CA ALA A 259 0.18 -3.89 -35.08
C ALA A 259 0.42 -5.24 -34.40
N PRO A 260 -0.52 -6.21 -34.48
CA PRO A 260 -0.38 -7.52 -33.85
C PRO A 260 0.92 -8.22 -34.27
N ARG A 261 1.72 -8.62 -33.30
CA ARG A 261 2.99 -9.32 -33.53
C ARG A 261 2.70 -10.77 -33.90
N SER A 262 3.23 -11.24 -35.02
CA SER A 262 3.20 -12.66 -35.39
C SER A 262 4.11 -13.45 -34.44
N ALA A 263 3.77 -14.69 -34.15
CA ALA A 263 4.63 -15.62 -33.38
C ALA A 263 6.03 -15.84 -34.01
N THR A 264 6.17 -15.50 -35.30
CA THR A 264 7.44 -15.55 -36.05
C THR A 264 8.16 -14.21 -36.13
N ASP A 265 7.59 -13.13 -35.55
CA ASP A 265 8.26 -11.82 -35.47
C ASP A 265 9.45 -11.97 -34.50
N PRO A 266 10.69 -11.63 -34.95
CA PRO A 266 11.86 -11.61 -34.07
C PRO A 266 11.70 -10.70 -32.84
N ARG A 267 10.71 -9.81 -32.84
CA ARG A 267 10.33 -8.98 -31.69
C ARG A 267 9.34 -9.67 -30.74
N SER A 268 8.93 -10.90 -31.01
CA SER A 268 8.09 -11.70 -30.11
C SER A 268 8.87 -11.98 -28.82
N ILE A 269 8.43 -11.35 -27.72
CA ILE A 269 9.07 -11.49 -26.44
C ILE A 269 8.61 -12.82 -25.84
N THR A 270 9.58 -13.72 -25.59
CA THR A 270 9.35 -14.97 -24.85
C THR A 270 10.21 -15.01 -23.60
N PHE A 271 9.86 -15.89 -22.68
CA PHE A 271 10.63 -16.09 -21.45
C PHE A 271 10.65 -17.53 -20.99
N SER A 272 11.74 -17.91 -20.36
CA SER A 272 11.90 -19.15 -19.63
C SER A 272 11.62 -18.94 -18.14
N ALA A 273 10.92 -19.86 -17.49
CA ALA A 273 10.56 -19.73 -16.09
C ALA A 273 10.92 -20.95 -15.24
N GLY A 274 11.22 -20.72 -13.95
CA GLY A 274 11.46 -21.75 -12.97
C GLY A 274 10.59 -21.53 -11.73
N ILE A 275 9.83 -22.57 -11.35
CA ILE A 275 8.89 -22.55 -10.23
C ILE A 275 9.48 -23.34 -9.08
N ALA A 276 9.54 -22.75 -7.88
CA ALA A 276 9.85 -23.45 -6.63
C ALA A 276 8.77 -23.14 -5.59
N VAL A 277 8.24 -24.18 -4.93
CA VAL A 277 7.25 -24.03 -3.87
C VAL A 277 7.92 -24.22 -2.52
N SER A 278 7.56 -23.38 -1.56
CA SER A 278 8.05 -23.44 -0.18
C SER A 278 7.77 -24.80 0.47
N SER A 279 8.61 -25.16 1.39
CA SER A 279 8.46 -26.33 2.27
C SER A 279 8.82 -25.90 3.69
N ALA A 280 8.34 -26.63 4.68
CA ALA A 280 8.63 -26.34 6.08
C ALA A 280 10.14 -26.15 6.32
N GLY A 281 10.52 -25.04 6.97
CA GLY A 281 11.90 -24.72 7.33
C GLY A 281 12.84 -24.38 6.17
N ILE A 282 12.32 -24.11 4.95
CA ILE A 282 13.18 -23.69 3.83
C ILE A 282 13.68 -22.27 4.04
N ALA A 283 14.98 -22.02 3.83
CA ALA A 283 15.54 -20.70 3.82
C ALA A 283 15.32 -19.98 2.47
N ALA A 284 15.24 -18.64 2.50
CA ALA A 284 15.04 -17.84 1.29
C ALA A 284 16.09 -18.11 0.19
N PRO A 285 17.40 -18.19 0.49
CA PRO A 285 18.40 -18.52 -0.53
C PRO A 285 18.17 -19.87 -1.19
N ASP A 286 17.77 -20.91 -0.42
CA ASP A 286 17.52 -22.25 -0.96
C ASP A 286 16.31 -22.26 -1.90
N LEU A 287 15.28 -21.46 -1.59
CA LEU A 287 14.10 -21.34 -2.45
C LEU A 287 14.46 -20.65 -3.78
N ILE A 288 15.27 -19.59 -3.71
CA ILE A 288 15.76 -18.89 -4.90
C ILE A 288 16.59 -19.84 -5.77
N GLU A 289 17.55 -20.55 -5.17
CA GLU A 289 18.41 -21.49 -5.91
C GLU A 289 17.59 -22.59 -6.60
N ARG A 290 16.51 -23.07 -5.96
CA ARG A 290 15.64 -24.07 -6.57
C ARG A 290 14.88 -23.51 -7.78
N ALA A 291 14.36 -22.27 -7.69
CA ALA A 291 13.69 -21.61 -8.79
C ALA A 291 14.65 -21.38 -9.96
N ASP A 292 15.85 -20.89 -9.66
CA ASP A 292 16.92 -20.65 -10.65
C ASP A 292 17.29 -21.93 -11.40
N ARG A 293 17.58 -23.02 -10.70
CA ARG A 293 17.88 -24.31 -11.33
C ARG A 293 16.73 -24.85 -12.20
N ALA A 294 15.50 -24.56 -11.82
CA ALA A 294 14.34 -24.96 -12.61
C ALA A 294 14.21 -24.13 -13.88
N MET A 295 14.42 -22.82 -13.80
CA MET A 295 14.47 -21.91 -14.94
C MET A 295 15.58 -22.27 -15.90
N TYR A 296 16.78 -22.51 -15.39
CA TYR A 296 17.93 -22.92 -16.20
C TYR A 296 17.63 -24.18 -17.05
N ARG A 297 16.95 -25.18 -16.45
CA ARG A 297 16.53 -26.37 -17.22
C ARG A 297 15.53 -26.04 -18.32
N ALA A 298 14.55 -25.17 -18.05
CA ALA A 298 13.58 -24.72 -19.04
C ALA A 298 14.27 -24.01 -20.21
N LYS A 299 15.20 -23.10 -19.90
CA LYS A 299 15.99 -22.36 -20.90
C LYS A 299 16.80 -23.28 -21.80
N HIS A 300 17.44 -24.34 -21.25
CA HIS A 300 18.24 -25.31 -22.00
C HIS A 300 17.41 -26.36 -22.71
N ALA A 301 16.11 -26.49 -22.40
CA ALA A 301 15.20 -27.38 -23.12
C ALA A 301 14.58 -26.79 -24.39
N GLY A 302 15.00 -25.57 -24.76
CA GLY A 302 14.52 -24.87 -25.97
C GLY A 302 13.96 -23.48 -25.71
N GLY A 303 13.94 -23.01 -24.45
CA GLY A 303 13.36 -21.73 -24.07
C GLY A 303 11.83 -21.72 -24.07
N ASN A 304 11.23 -20.57 -23.79
CA ASN A 304 9.77 -20.32 -23.79
C ASN A 304 8.97 -21.40 -23.02
N GLY A 305 9.49 -21.87 -21.90
CA GLY A 305 8.93 -22.99 -21.14
C GLY A 305 9.04 -22.81 -19.63
N ASP A 306 8.41 -23.74 -18.88
CA ASP A 306 8.42 -23.74 -17.42
C ASP A 306 9.12 -24.98 -16.86
N GLY A 307 10.07 -24.78 -15.97
CA GLY A 307 10.64 -25.79 -15.11
C GLY A 307 10.01 -25.77 -13.72
N VAL A 308 9.74 -26.93 -13.13
CA VAL A 308 9.35 -27.01 -11.71
C VAL A 308 10.46 -27.65 -10.91
N ALA A 309 10.83 -27.04 -9.78
CA ALA A 309 11.80 -27.62 -8.86
C ALA A 309 11.22 -28.88 -8.22
N ARG A 310 11.99 -29.98 -8.24
CA ARG A 310 11.61 -31.21 -7.55
C ARG A 310 11.47 -30.93 -6.05
N ARG A 311 10.39 -31.42 -5.44
CA ARG A 311 10.22 -31.37 -3.99
C ARG A 311 11.34 -32.18 -3.35
N MET A 312 12.30 -31.52 -2.72
CA MET A 312 13.24 -32.26 -1.86
C MET A 312 12.46 -32.64 -0.59
N ARG A 313 12.61 -33.89 -0.14
CA ARG A 313 12.24 -34.28 1.22
C ARG A 313 13.02 -33.36 2.16
N ALA A 314 12.31 -32.77 3.15
CA ALA A 314 12.94 -31.93 4.17
C ALA A 314 14.17 -32.68 4.71
N ARG A 315 15.36 -32.07 4.65
CA ARG A 315 16.47 -32.54 5.45
C ARG A 315 16.02 -32.40 6.92
N PRO A 316 16.06 -33.48 7.72
CA PRO A 316 15.80 -33.32 9.13
C PRO A 316 16.74 -32.22 9.65
N ARG A 317 16.21 -31.24 10.36
CA ARG A 317 17.02 -30.26 11.08
C ARG A 317 18.02 -31.05 11.89
N THR A 318 19.29 -30.95 11.56
CA THR A 318 20.37 -31.40 12.47
C THR A 318 20.15 -30.64 13.76
N PRO A 319 19.99 -31.32 14.92
CA PRO A 319 19.89 -30.65 16.19
C PRO A 319 21.09 -29.69 16.32
N ASP A 320 20.82 -28.48 16.77
CA ASP A 320 21.87 -27.50 17.00
C ASP A 320 22.66 -27.93 18.25
N PHE A 321 23.66 -28.79 18.03
CA PHE A 321 24.56 -29.28 19.08
C PHE A 321 25.31 -28.15 19.83
N ALA A 322 25.27 -26.91 19.32
CA ALA A 322 25.80 -25.75 20.02
C ALA A 322 24.88 -25.31 21.17
N ALA A 323 23.56 -25.33 20.95
CA ALA A 323 22.58 -24.99 21.99
C ALA A 323 22.54 -26.03 23.13
N GLU A 324 22.64 -27.32 22.80
CA GLU A 324 22.70 -28.39 23.82
C GLU A 324 24.00 -28.34 24.66
N ARG A 325 25.15 -27.98 24.07
CA ARG A 325 26.40 -27.81 24.81
C ARG A 325 26.38 -26.61 25.77
N ILE A 326 25.63 -25.56 25.45
CA ILE A 326 25.46 -24.39 26.33
C ILE A 326 24.51 -24.75 27.47
N ALA A 327 23.41 -25.44 27.20
CA ALA A 327 22.48 -25.90 28.25
C ALA A 327 23.10 -26.89 29.23
N ALA A 328 23.93 -27.81 28.75
CA ALA A 328 24.66 -28.75 29.60
C ALA A 328 25.75 -28.10 30.46
N LYS A 329 26.26 -26.93 30.11
CA LYS A 329 27.27 -26.17 30.92
C LYS A 329 26.62 -25.29 31.99
N MET A 330 25.33 -25.05 31.93
CA MET A 330 24.57 -24.20 32.87
C MET A 330 23.71 -24.98 33.86
N ALA A 331 23.75 -26.31 33.87
CA ALA A 331 23.07 -27.13 34.88
C ALA A 331 23.82 -27.03 36.21
N PRO A 332 23.16 -26.65 37.32
CA PRO A 332 23.81 -26.59 38.64
C PRO A 332 24.18 -27.99 39.13
N ARG A 333 25.35 -28.11 39.73
CA ARG A 333 25.81 -29.32 40.43
C ARG A 333 25.12 -29.46 41.76
#